data_6d4c4624f64dc45f4e204df01fb8a868
#
_entry.id   6d4c4624f64dc45f4e204df01fb8a868
#
_cell.length_a   1.000
_cell.length_b   1.000
_cell.length_c   1.000
_cell.angle_alpha   90.00
_cell.angle_beta   90.00
_cell.angle_gamma   90.00
#
_symmetry.space_group_name_H-M   'P 1'
#
loop_
_entity.id
_entity.type
_entity.pdbx_description
1 polymer ?
#
loop_
_entity_poly.entity_id
_entity_poly.type
_entity_poly.pdbx_seq_one_letter_code
_entity_poly.pdbx_strand_id
1 'polypeptide(L)'
;YACNMPTEHGGGGLNAFDLTLVEKHLGFASLALAEVAWRPQNILMACEGELIDEYLKPTITGERKDCIAMTEPGAGSDLRGMKTKAVKDGNDWVINGTKHFISNAHISDFVVLFASTGEDDKGRNLLSCFLVDLKQKGVEVAKGYDCVSHRGYVNNILNFNDCKIPLR
;
A
#
# COMPACT_ATOMS: atom_id res chain seq x y z
N TYR A 1 -10.64 -4.08 13.11
CA TYR A 1 -9.85 -4.48 11.94
C TYR A 1 -10.79 -4.95 10.84
N ALA A 2 -10.49 -4.62 9.58
CA ALA A 2 -11.30 -4.96 8.41
C ALA A 2 -12.80 -4.58 8.50
N CYS A 3 -13.12 -3.53 9.26
CA CYS A 3 -14.51 -3.14 9.54
C CYS A 3 -15.33 -2.81 8.29
N ASN A 4 -14.69 -2.26 7.27
CA ASN A 4 -15.30 -1.84 6.00
C ASN A 4 -15.06 -2.81 4.83
N MET A 5 -14.33 -3.90 5.08
CA MET A 5 -14.08 -4.91 4.04
C MET A 5 -15.33 -5.75 3.76
N PRO A 6 -15.44 -6.34 2.55
CA PRO A 6 -16.60 -7.13 2.15
C PRO A 6 -16.87 -8.32 3.08
N THR A 7 -18.13 -8.53 3.44
CA THR A 7 -18.54 -9.62 4.33
C THR A 7 -18.33 -11.00 3.72
N GLU A 8 -18.44 -11.13 2.39
CA GLU A 8 -18.17 -12.37 1.66
C GLU A 8 -16.72 -12.86 1.78
N HIS A 9 -15.81 -11.95 2.16
CA HIS A 9 -14.39 -12.27 2.42
C HIS A 9 -14.03 -12.25 3.91
N GLY A 10 -15.02 -12.12 4.79
CA GLY A 10 -14.83 -12.13 6.25
C GLY A 10 -14.65 -10.74 6.87
N GLY A 11 -14.88 -9.67 6.12
CA GLY A 11 -14.86 -8.30 6.62
C GLY A 11 -16.14 -7.90 7.35
N GLY A 12 -16.11 -6.71 7.98
CA GLY A 12 -17.25 -6.19 8.76
C GLY A 12 -18.35 -5.54 7.94
N GLY A 13 -18.14 -5.20 6.69
CA GLY A 13 -19.12 -4.60 5.78
C GLY A 13 -19.65 -3.24 6.19
N LEU A 14 -18.96 -2.51 7.09
CA LEU A 14 -19.40 -1.19 7.51
C LEU A 14 -19.34 -0.20 6.35
N ASN A 15 -20.39 0.61 6.23
CA ASN A 15 -20.38 1.76 5.35
C ASN A 15 -19.49 2.89 5.89
N ALA A 16 -19.24 3.93 5.08
CA ALA A 16 -18.35 5.03 5.45
C ALA A 16 -18.80 5.80 6.71
N PHE A 17 -20.13 5.93 6.93
CA PHE A 17 -20.66 6.63 8.11
C PHE A 17 -20.39 5.84 9.39
N ASP A 18 -20.70 4.55 9.40
CA ASP A 18 -20.48 3.68 10.56
C ASP A 18 -18.99 3.54 10.87
N LEU A 19 -18.17 3.38 9.84
CA LEU A 19 -16.70 3.36 9.99
C LEU A 19 -16.19 4.66 10.65
N THR A 20 -16.67 5.81 10.20
CA THR A 20 -16.27 7.11 10.77
C THR A 20 -16.61 7.21 12.26
N LEU A 21 -17.76 6.66 12.69
CA LEU A 21 -18.12 6.62 14.12
C LEU A 21 -17.16 5.74 14.92
N VAL A 22 -16.78 4.58 14.38
CA VAL A 22 -15.79 3.69 15.02
C VAL A 22 -14.43 4.40 15.12
N GLU A 23 -13.95 4.99 14.04
CA GLU A 23 -12.67 5.72 14.00
C GLU A 23 -12.65 6.89 14.97
N LYS A 24 -13.75 7.66 15.03
CA LYS A 24 -13.89 8.76 15.98
C LYS A 24 -13.70 8.30 17.42
N HIS A 25 -14.34 7.19 17.81
CA HIS A 25 -14.22 6.67 19.17
C HIS A 25 -12.82 6.13 19.47
N LEU A 26 -12.22 5.39 18.54
CA LEU A 26 -10.85 4.89 18.68
C LEU A 26 -9.84 6.04 18.72
N GLY A 27 -10.05 7.09 17.90
CA GLY A 27 -9.20 8.27 17.83
C GLY A 27 -9.16 9.09 19.12
N PHE A 28 -10.19 9.04 19.96
CA PHE A 28 -10.14 9.64 21.29
C PHE A 28 -9.09 9.00 22.21
N ALA A 29 -8.80 7.71 22.01
CA ALA A 29 -7.78 7.01 22.77
C ALA A 29 -6.39 7.16 22.12
N SER A 30 -6.30 6.94 20.82
CA SER A 30 -5.04 7.03 20.07
C SER A 30 -5.28 7.00 18.56
N LEU A 31 -4.52 7.80 17.80
CA LEU A 31 -4.51 7.74 16.33
C LEU A 31 -4.15 6.34 15.83
N ALA A 32 -3.19 5.68 16.47
CA ALA A 32 -2.77 4.34 16.09
C ALA A 32 -3.91 3.32 16.20
N LEU A 33 -4.83 3.49 17.15
CA LEU A 33 -6.04 2.65 17.27
C LEU A 33 -7.07 2.97 16.17
N ALA A 34 -7.22 4.23 15.80
CA ALA A 34 -8.11 4.62 14.71
C ALA A 34 -7.68 3.96 13.39
N GLU A 35 -6.38 3.90 13.11
CA GLU A 35 -5.84 3.24 11.93
C GLU A 35 -6.17 1.75 11.83
N VAL A 36 -6.26 1.06 12.96
CA VAL A 36 -6.59 -0.38 12.97
C VAL A 36 -8.00 -0.62 12.42
N ALA A 37 -8.94 0.33 12.56
CA ALA A 37 -10.32 0.16 12.13
C ALA A 37 -10.47 0.09 10.60
N TRP A 38 -9.71 0.89 9.86
CA TRP A 38 -9.80 0.99 8.40
C TRP A 38 -8.73 0.20 7.62
N ARG A 39 -7.90 -0.56 8.33
CA ARG A 39 -7.03 -1.56 7.70
C ARG A 39 -7.83 -2.83 7.40
N PRO A 40 -7.58 -3.51 6.30
CA PRO A 40 -6.64 -3.29 5.18
C PRO A 40 -6.97 -2.09 4.30
N GLN A 41 -6.04 -1.75 3.38
CA GLN A 41 -6.28 -0.68 2.40
C GLN A 41 -7.44 -1.04 1.47
N ASN A 42 -8.36 -0.09 1.25
CA ASN A 42 -9.58 -0.29 0.44
C ASN A 42 -9.29 -0.71 -1.00
N ILE A 43 -8.12 -0.36 -1.54
CA ILE A 43 -7.72 -0.74 -2.90
C ILE A 43 -7.62 -2.26 -3.07
N LEU A 44 -7.43 -3.02 -1.99
CA LEU A 44 -7.42 -4.49 -2.04
C LEU A 44 -8.78 -5.09 -2.43
N MET A 45 -9.87 -4.33 -2.32
CA MET A 45 -11.17 -4.74 -2.85
C MET A 45 -11.19 -4.90 -4.38
N ALA A 46 -10.18 -4.36 -5.07
CA ALA A 46 -10.01 -4.55 -6.52
C ALA A 46 -9.22 -5.83 -6.86
N CYS A 47 -8.84 -6.64 -5.89
CA CYS A 47 -8.22 -7.93 -6.15
C CYS A 47 -9.19 -8.88 -6.86
N GLU A 48 -8.68 -9.57 -7.88
CA GLU A 48 -9.42 -10.57 -8.66
C GLU A 48 -8.65 -11.90 -8.69
N GLY A 49 -9.35 -12.98 -9.00
CA GLY A 49 -8.75 -14.32 -9.17
C GLY A 49 -7.92 -14.74 -7.95
N GLU A 50 -6.70 -15.20 -8.20
CA GLU A 50 -5.78 -15.69 -7.17
C GLU A 50 -5.35 -14.62 -6.16
N LEU A 51 -5.38 -13.33 -6.55
CA LEU A 51 -5.01 -12.23 -5.65
C LEU A 51 -5.96 -12.09 -4.45
N ILE A 52 -7.21 -12.54 -4.59
CA ILE A 52 -8.17 -12.58 -3.48
C ILE A 52 -7.66 -13.49 -2.37
N ASP A 53 -7.23 -14.70 -2.71
CA ASP A 53 -6.76 -15.70 -1.74
C ASP A 53 -5.34 -15.39 -1.24
N GLU A 54 -4.49 -14.80 -2.08
CA GLU A 54 -3.10 -14.52 -1.73
C GLU A 54 -2.93 -13.22 -0.90
N TYR A 55 -3.75 -12.19 -1.17
CA TYR A 55 -3.58 -10.88 -0.54
C TYR A 55 -4.82 -10.43 0.24
N LEU A 56 -6.01 -10.41 -0.37
CA LEU A 56 -7.19 -9.81 0.24
C LEU A 56 -7.64 -10.56 1.51
N LYS A 57 -7.94 -11.86 1.40
CA LYS A 57 -8.44 -12.66 2.52
C LYS A 57 -7.46 -12.72 3.69
N PRO A 58 -6.15 -13.04 3.48
CA PRO A 58 -5.18 -13.06 4.58
C PRO A 58 -4.99 -11.70 5.25
N THR A 59 -5.22 -10.60 4.51
CA THR A 59 -5.14 -9.27 5.09
C THR A 59 -6.40 -8.95 5.89
N ILE A 60 -7.58 -9.40 5.47
CA ILE A 60 -8.83 -9.27 6.24
C ILE A 60 -8.73 -10.04 7.57
N THR A 61 -8.17 -11.25 7.57
CA THR A 61 -7.99 -12.05 8.81
C THR A 61 -6.84 -11.55 9.69
N GLY A 62 -5.98 -10.67 9.17
CA GLY A 62 -4.81 -10.14 9.89
C GLY A 62 -3.58 -11.06 9.84
N GLU A 63 -3.63 -12.13 9.06
CA GLU A 63 -2.49 -13.03 8.83
C GLU A 63 -1.38 -12.34 8.01
N ARG A 64 -1.75 -11.49 7.07
CA ARG A 64 -0.84 -10.61 6.32
C ARG A 64 -1.15 -9.14 6.60
N LYS A 65 -0.13 -8.32 6.56
CA LYS A 65 -0.23 -6.86 6.77
C LYS A 65 0.23 -6.12 5.54
N ASP A 66 -0.53 -5.12 5.16
CA ASP A 66 -0.25 -4.26 4.02
C ASP A 66 0.31 -2.90 4.45
N CYS A 67 1.02 -2.26 3.54
CA CYS A 67 1.26 -0.82 3.54
C CYS A 67 1.00 -0.26 2.14
N ILE A 68 0.89 1.06 2.02
CA ILE A 68 0.66 1.74 0.73
C ILE A 68 1.83 2.66 0.40
N ALA A 69 2.31 2.62 -0.85
CA ALA A 69 3.44 3.38 -1.32
C ALA A 69 3.11 4.17 -2.58
N MET A 70 2.80 5.47 -2.39
CA MET A 70 2.56 6.43 -3.47
C MET A 70 3.61 7.53 -3.49
N THR A 71 3.87 8.16 -2.35
CA THR A 71 4.71 9.35 -2.20
C THR A 71 6.18 9.08 -2.55
N GLU A 72 6.80 10.03 -3.22
CA GLU A 72 8.23 10.04 -3.56
C GLU A 72 8.87 11.37 -3.14
N PRO A 73 10.21 11.50 -3.12
CA PRO A 73 10.88 12.77 -2.81
C PRO A 73 10.41 13.94 -3.69
N GLY A 74 10.05 13.67 -4.94
CA GLY A 74 9.62 14.67 -5.91
C GLY A 74 8.13 14.63 -6.28
N ALA A 75 7.33 13.73 -5.68
CA ALA A 75 5.92 13.55 -6.01
C ALA A 75 5.10 13.28 -4.73
N GLY A 76 4.36 14.27 -4.29
CA GLY A 76 3.43 14.20 -3.16
C GLY A 76 1.98 14.29 -3.63
N SER A 77 1.33 15.43 -3.43
CA SER A 77 -0.05 15.66 -3.88
C SER A 77 -0.23 15.56 -5.41
N ASP A 78 0.78 15.96 -6.17
CA ASP A 78 0.82 15.69 -7.61
C ASP A 78 1.57 14.40 -7.91
N LEU A 79 0.82 13.31 -8.10
CA LEU A 79 1.35 12.00 -8.46
C LEU A 79 1.87 11.92 -9.90
N ARG A 80 1.61 12.91 -10.76
CA ARG A 80 2.10 12.91 -12.14
C ARG A 80 3.62 13.03 -12.23
N GLY A 81 4.24 13.61 -11.19
CA GLY A 81 5.70 13.68 -11.04
C GLY A 81 6.37 12.38 -10.59
N MET A 82 5.64 11.28 -10.48
CA MET A 82 6.14 9.98 -10.04
C MET A 82 7.28 9.48 -10.93
N LYS A 83 8.39 9.08 -10.31
CA LYS A 83 9.59 8.58 -10.99
C LYS A 83 9.79 7.07 -10.85
N THR A 84 9.14 6.43 -9.86
CA THR A 84 9.14 4.96 -9.77
C THR A 84 8.51 4.39 -11.02
N LYS A 85 9.23 3.53 -11.72
CA LYS A 85 8.82 2.93 -12.99
C LYS A 85 8.69 1.42 -12.85
N ALA A 86 7.69 0.87 -13.53
CA ALA A 86 7.54 -0.54 -13.77
C ALA A 86 7.62 -0.78 -15.30
N VAL A 87 8.57 -1.57 -15.73
CA VAL A 87 8.82 -1.87 -17.14
C VAL A 87 8.62 -3.36 -17.38
N LYS A 88 7.92 -3.73 -18.45
CA LYS A 88 7.73 -5.13 -18.82
C LYS A 88 9.04 -5.76 -19.29
N ASP A 89 9.35 -6.94 -18.74
CA ASP A 89 10.48 -7.79 -19.12
C ASP A 89 9.99 -9.24 -19.27
N GLY A 90 9.58 -9.62 -20.48
CA GLY A 90 8.94 -10.91 -20.73
C GLY A 90 7.61 -11.04 -19.99
N ASN A 91 7.52 -12.03 -19.11
CA ASN A 91 6.33 -12.29 -18.26
C ASN A 91 6.41 -11.62 -16.89
N ASP A 92 7.35 -10.70 -16.71
CA ASP A 92 7.55 -9.98 -15.47
C ASP A 92 7.40 -8.47 -15.64
N TRP A 93 7.17 -7.78 -14.53
CA TRP A 93 7.43 -6.36 -14.38
C TRP A 93 8.73 -6.17 -13.60
N VAL A 94 9.60 -5.29 -14.06
CA VAL A 94 10.81 -4.85 -13.36
C VAL A 94 10.56 -3.46 -12.79
N ILE A 95 10.64 -3.34 -11.48
CA ILE A 95 10.33 -2.11 -10.75
C ILE A 95 11.61 -1.48 -10.22
N ASN A 96 11.75 -0.17 -10.49
CA ASN A 96 12.85 0.66 -10.00
C ASN A 96 12.31 2.00 -9.49
N GLY A 97 12.80 2.42 -8.31
CA GLY A 97 12.43 3.72 -7.72
C GLY A 97 12.50 3.74 -6.20
N THR A 98 12.09 4.88 -5.63
CA THR A 98 12.12 5.10 -4.18
C THR A 98 10.83 5.73 -3.71
N LYS A 99 10.25 5.19 -2.65
CA LYS A 99 9.05 5.70 -2.01
C LYS A 99 9.34 6.24 -0.61
N HIS A 100 8.73 7.36 -0.26
CA HIS A 100 8.94 8.05 1.01
C HIS A 100 7.66 8.10 1.86
N PHE A 101 7.85 8.25 3.17
CA PHE A 101 6.76 8.36 4.15
C PHE A 101 5.82 7.14 4.16
N ILE A 102 6.38 5.94 3.97
CA ILE A 102 5.59 4.72 3.92
C ILE A 102 5.33 4.23 5.34
N SER A 103 4.08 4.34 5.75
CA SER A 103 3.64 4.02 7.10
C SER A 103 3.76 2.54 7.39
N ASN A 104 4.45 2.22 8.48
CA ASN A 104 4.54 0.89 9.05
C ASN A 104 5.08 -0.21 8.11
N ALA A 105 5.84 0.16 7.06
CA ALA A 105 6.39 -0.83 6.12
C ALA A 105 7.29 -1.86 6.81
N HIS A 106 7.97 -1.48 7.91
CA HIS A 106 8.87 -2.38 8.67
C HIS A 106 8.15 -3.57 9.33
N ILE A 107 6.83 -3.49 9.50
CA ILE A 107 5.99 -4.57 10.07
C ILE A 107 5.00 -5.14 9.05
N SER A 108 5.01 -4.64 7.82
CA SER A 108 4.14 -5.11 6.74
C SER A 108 4.76 -6.29 5.99
N ASP A 109 3.93 -7.15 5.43
CA ASP A 109 4.35 -8.29 4.63
C ASP A 109 4.46 -7.93 3.15
N PHE A 110 3.61 -7.03 2.67
CA PHE A 110 3.61 -6.56 1.30
C PHE A 110 3.21 -5.08 1.20
N VAL A 111 3.47 -4.50 0.05
CA VAL A 111 3.12 -3.11 -0.26
C VAL A 111 2.18 -3.03 -1.46
N VAL A 112 1.17 -2.17 -1.33
CA VAL A 112 0.35 -1.67 -2.43
C VAL A 112 1.13 -0.52 -3.06
N LEU A 113 1.83 -0.79 -4.16
CA LEU A 113 2.77 0.11 -4.79
C LEU A 113 2.17 0.76 -6.03
N PHE A 114 2.28 2.07 -6.14
CA PHE A 114 1.98 2.82 -7.37
C PHE A 114 3.27 3.12 -8.12
N ALA A 115 3.30 2.78 -9.42
CA ALA A 115 4.43 3.05 -10.30
C ALA A 115 3.94 3.50 -11.69
N SER A 116 4.79 4.25 -12.40
CA SER A 116 4.55 4.61 -13.79
C SER A 116 4.83 3.41 -14.69
N THR A 117 3.87 3.09 -15.55
CA THR A 117 3.98 2.02 -16.57
C THR A 117 4.14 2.56 -17.99
N GLY A 118 4.25 3.87 -18.14
CA GLY A 118 4.40 4.56 -19.42
C GLY A 118 3.86 5.98 -19.36
N GLU A 119 3.66 6.57 -20.53
CA GLU A 119 3.12 7.91 -20.68
C GLU A 119 1.96 7.90 -21.69
N ASP A 120 1.01 8.80 -21.51
CA ASP A 120 -0.06 9.03 -22.49
C ASP A 120 0.44 9.92 -23.66
N ASP A 121 -0.43 10.15 -24.64
CA ASP A 121 -0.13 10.99 -25.83
C ASP A 121 0.23 12.45 -25.49
N LYS A 122 0.02 12.87 -24.23
CA LYS A 122 0.35 14.21 -23.71
C LYS A 122 1.57 14.21 -22.81
N GLY A 123 2.31 13.09 -22.75
CA GLY A 123 3.50 12.93 -21.88
C GLY A 123 3.18 12.86 -20.39
N ARG A 124 1.96 12.45 -20.00
CA ARG A 124 1.58 12.29 -18.59
C ARG A 124 1.76 10.83 -18.18
N ASN A 125 2.35 10.61 -17.00
CA ASN A 125 2.51 9.26 -16.47
C ASN A 125 1.18 8.49 -16.41
N LEU A 126 1.19 7.28 -16.94
CA LEU A 126 0.19 6.25 -16.73
C LEU A 126 0.57 5.48 -15.46
N LEU A 127 -0.27 5.55 -14.44
CA LEU A 127 0.00 4.93 -13.16
C LEU A 127 -0.73 3.59 -13.05
N SER A 128 0.01 2.58 -12.61
CA SER A 128 -0.55 1.27 -12.27
C SER A 128 -0.28 0.93 -10.81
N CYS A 129 -1.09 0.04 -10.26
CA CYS A 129 -0.97 -0.46 -8.90
C CYS A 129 -0.44 -1.90 -8.92
N PHE A 130 0.50 -2.19 -8.03
CA PHE A 130 1.16 -3.48 -7.90
C PHE A 130 1.11 -3.97 -6.45
N LEU A 131 0.96 -5.27 -6.25
CA LEU A 131 1.16 -5.91 -4.96
C LEU A 131 2.56 -6.53 -4.93
N VAL A 132 3.41 -6.06 -4.03
CA VAL A 132 4.83 -6.47 -3.98
C VAL A 132 5.17 -6.94 -2.57
N ASP A 133 5.60 -8.18 -2.43
CA ASP A 133 6.08 -8.70 -1.15
C ASP A 133 7.35 -7.96 -0.70
N LEU A 134 7.38 -7.47 0.54
CA LEU A 134 8.50 -6.68 1.05
C LEU A 134 9.77 -7.51 1.29
N LYS A 135 9.66 -8.83 1.36
CA LYS A 135 10.80 -9.76 1.46
C LYS A 135 11.36 -10.18 0.10
N GLN A 136 10.77 -9.69 -0.99
CA GLN A 136 11.20 -10.04 -2.34
C GLN A 136 12.56 -9.43 -2.66
N LYS A 137 13.33 -10.13 -3.48
CA LYS A 137 14.63 -9.62 -3.99
C LYS A 137 14.41 -8.29 -4.73
N GLY A 138 15.28 -7.33 -4.45
CA GLY A 138 15.20 -5.99 -5.05
C GLY A 138 14.34 -5.01 -4.25
N VAL A 139 13.77 -5.41 -3.10
CA VAL A 139 13.07 -4.50 -2.17
C VAL A 139 13.93 -4.29 -0.93
N GLU A 140 14.11 -3.03 -0.55
CA GLU A 140 14.76 -2.62 0.70
C GLU A 140 13.80 -1.74 1.51
N VAL A 141 13.58 -2.11 2.77
CA VAL A 141 12.86 -1.29 3.75
C VAL A 141 13.89 -0.54 4.59
N ALA A 142 14.11 0.71 4.25
CA ALA A 142 15.08 1.55 4.95
C ALA A 142 14.42 2.34 6.09
N LYS A 143 15.24 2.78 7.06
CA LYS A 143 14.80 3.71 8.10
C LYS A 143 14.34 5.01 7.45
N GLY A 144 13.17 5.45 7.80
CA GLY A 144 12.61 6.71 7.33
C GLY A 144 12.68 7.80 8.40
N TYR A 145 11.55 8.41 8.68
CA TYR A 145 11.46 9.64 9.47
C TYR A 145 10.77 9.42 10.81
N ASP A 146 11.27 10.09 11.84
CA ASP A 146 10.63 10.15 13.15
C ASP A 146 9.55 11.25 13.12
N CYS A 147 8.30 10.87 13.46
CA CYS A 147 7.18 11.80 13.46
C CYS A 147 7.10 12.57 14.77
N VAL A 148 6.95 13.90 14.69
CA VAL A 148 6.81 14.77 15.88
C VAL A 148 5.50 14.52 16.62
N SER A 149 4.40 14.33 15.87
CA SER A 149 3.04 14.25 16.43
C SER A 149 2.48 12.84 16.59
N HIS A 150 2.99 11.87 15.86
CA HIS A 150 2.42 10.51 15.79
C HIS A 150 3.39 9.52 16.42
N ARG A 151 3.51 9.57 17.75
CA ARG A 151 4.38 8.65 18.49
C ARG A 151 3.88 7.21 18.30
N GLY A 152 4.80 6.30 17.99
CA GLY A 152 4.50 4.91 17.65
C GLY A 152 4.19 4.67 16.17
N TYR A 153 4.13 5.73 15.38
CA TYR A 153 3.95 5.68 13.93
C TYR A 153 5.31 5.75 13.26
N VAL A 154 5.67 4.72 12.52
CA VAL A 154 6.96 4.67 11.84
C VAL A 154 6.76 4.89 10.35
N ASN A 155 7.43 5.92 9.82
CA ASN A 155 7.50 6.14 8.38
C ASN A 155 8.82 5.58 7.84
N ASN A 156 8.71 4.74 6.84
CA ASN A 156 9.84 4.11 6.19
C ASN A 156 10.11 4.71 4.80
N ILE A 157 11.29 4.42 4.28
CA ILE A 157 11.65 4.59 2.88
C ILE A 157 11.67 3.19 2.26
N LEU A 158 11.05 3.04 1.08
CA LEU A 158 11.14 1.81 0.29
C LEU A 158 11.97 2.07 -0.95
N ASN A 159 13.03 1.29 -1.14
CA ASN A 159 13.84 1.31 -2.35
C ASN A 159 13.56 0.05 -3.17
N PHE A 160 13.35 0.22 -4.47
CA PHE A 160 13.14 -0.84 -5.43
C PHE A 160 14.29 -0.81 -6.44
N ASN A 161 15.07 -1.91 -6.51
CA ASN A 161 16.22 -2.06 -7.39
C ASN A 161 16.06 -3.36 -8.16
N ASP A 162 15.69 -3.27 -9.43
CA ASP A 162 15.40 -4.39 -10.32
C ASP A 162 14.47 -5.43 -9.67
N CYS A 163 13.46 -4.94 -8.93
CA CYS A 163 12.47 -5.79 -8.29
C CYS A 163 11.56 -6.41 -9.34
N LYS A 164 11.63 -7.74 -9.52
CA LYS A 164 10.84 -8.47 -10.51
C LYS A 164 9.59 -9.03 -9.88
N ILE A 165 8.44 -8.76 -10.46
CA ILE A 165 7.14 -9.35 -10.09
C ILE A 165 6.48 -9.97 -11.32
N PRO A 166 5.78 -11.11 -11.18
CA PRO A 166 5.12 -11.74 -12.31
C PRO A 166 3.96 -10.89 -12.85
N LEU A 167 3.75 -10.96 -14.16
CA LEU A 167 2.57 -10.42 -14.81
C LEU A 167 1.38 -11.32 -14.44
N ARG A 168 0.41 -10.78 -13.70
CA ARG A 168 -0.82 -11.48 -13.29
C ARG A 168 -2.04 -10.69 -13.72
#